data_0aecc62bfe6a861bcb9270f0ff5c40e8
#
_entry.id   0aecc62bfe6a861bcb9270f0ff5c40e8
#
_cell.length_a   1.000
_cell.length_b   1.000
_cell.length_c   1.000
_cell.angle_alpha   90.00
_cell.angle_beta   90.00
_cell.angle_gamma   90.00
#
_symmetry.space_group_name_H-M   'P 1'
#
loop_
_entity.id
_entity.type
_entity.pdbx_description
1 polymer ?
#
loop_
_entity_poly.entity_id
_entity_poly.type
_entity_poly.pdbx_seq_one_letter_code
_entity_poly.pdbx_strand_id
1 'polypeptide(L)'
;MLSAWSSHVEGTQLRIGQGFDLHPLGEGRPFPLGGVIIPTSDGRGPLGHSDGDPLLHAVIDAILGSVAMGDIGGWFPDTGDAWKDTPSANLLRLVLGDPRLQGWKLINLDCTIFTSTPRLSPYIHAIRESLANLLGTDAARISVKSKSGNGLGDAGQGRAVAAQAIVLADVSTLNHP
;
A
#
# COMPACT_ATOMS: atom_id res chain seq x y z
N MET A 1 4.36 -40.78 -12.31
CA MET A 1 3.16 -40.14 -12.84
C MET A 1 2.95 -38.85 -12.07
N LEU A 2 3.52 -37.75 -12.56
CA LEU A 2 3.31 -36.38 -12.09
C LEU A 2 3.05 -35.53 -13.33
N SER A 3 1.89 -35.73 -13.94
CA SER A 3 1.42 -34.93 -15.04
C SER A 3 0.04 -34.38 -14.65
N ALA A 4 -0.08 -33.08 -14.71
CA ALA A 4 -1.28 -32.29 -14.82
C ALA A 4 -1.44 -31.15 -13.78
N TRP A 5 -0.42 -30.27 -13.70
CA TRP A 5 -0.67 -28.92 -13.22
C TRP A 5 -0.28 -27.89 -14.27
N SER A 6 -0.52 -28.19 -15.54
CA SER A 6 -0.43 -27.19 -16.62
C SER A 6 -1.81 -26.87 -17.15
N SER A 7 -2.70 -26.33 -16.30
CA SER A 7 -3.79 -25.50 -16.83
C SER A 7 -3.16 -24.15 -17.17
N HIS A 8 -2.50 -24.08 -18.31
CA HIS A 8 -2.22 -22.81 -18.97
C HIS A 8 -3.59 -22.19 -19.28
N VAL A 9 -3.97 -21.21 -18.48
CA VAL A 9 -4.95 -20.22 -18.94
C VAL A 9 -4.19 -19.43 -19.99
N GLU A 10 -4.34 -19.83 -21.26
CA GLU A 10 -3.70 -19.16 -22.39
C GLU A 10 -4.04 -17.67 -22.30
N GLY A 11 -3.01 -16.82 -22.19
CA GLY A 11 -3.11 -15.38 -22.26
C GLY A 11 -3.03 -14.59 -20.94
N THR A 12 -3.13 -15.21 -19.75
CA THR A 12 -3.04 -14.47 -18.47
C THR A 12 -1.66 -14.66 -17.83
N GLN A 13 -0.92 -13.58 -17.63
CA GLN A 13 0.33 -13.57 -16.87
C GLN A 13 0.09 -12.95 -15.49
N LEU A 14 0.03 -13.80 -14.47
CA LEU A 14 -0.18 -13.35 -13.10
C LEU A 14 1.15 -13.07 -12.41
N ARG A 15 1.21 -11.96 -11.68
CA ARG A 15 2.33 -11.56 -10.84
C ARG A 15 1.83 -11.21 -9.45
N ILE A 16 2.66 -11.56 -8.47
CA ILE A 16 2.47 -11.15 -7.08
C ILE A 16 3.50 -10.08 -6.77
N GLY A 17 3.06 -9.01 -6.07
CA GLY A 17 3.95 -8.06 -5.43
C GLY A 17 3.61 -7.94 -3.95
N GLN A 18 4.62 -7.68 -3.13
CA GLN A 18 4.47 -7.47 -1.70
C GLN A 18 5.19 -6.19 -1.33
N GLY A 19 4.56 -5.38 -0.46
CA GLY A 19 5.17 -4.21 0.16
C GLY A 19 4.95 -4.22 1.66
N PHE A 20 5.87 -3.62 2.37
CA PHE A 20 5.81 -3.41 3.81
C PHE A 20 6.41 -2.05 4.14
N ASP A 21 5.72 -1.28 4.97
CA ASP A 21 6.23 0.00 5.45
C ASP A 21 5.93 0.21 6.93
N LEU A 22 6.80 0.95 7.62
CA LEU A 22 6.76 1.18 9.06
C LEU A 22 7.18 2.62 9.36
N HIS A 23 6.29 3.37 10.03
CA HIS A 23 6.58 4.73 10.47
C HIS A 23 6.47 4.86 11.99
N PRO A 24 7.42 5.53 12.66
CA PRO A 24 7.25 5.93 14.05
C PRO A 24 6.15 6.99 14.17
N LEU A 25 5.46 7.03 15.31
CA LEU A 25 4.42 8.02 15.62
C LEU A 25 5.02 9.23 16.34
N GLY A 26 4.71 10.43 15.86
CA GLY A 26 5.13 11.70 16.44
C GLY A 26 3.96 12.68 16.64
N GLU A 27 4.15 13.66 17.52
CA GLU A 27 3.15 14.67 17.85
C GLU A 27 2.91 15.67 16.70
N GLY A 28 1.70 16.24 16.65
CA GLY A 28 1.35 17.31 15.71
C GLY A 28 1.25 16.87 14.25
N ARG A 29 1.19 15.57 13.99
CA ARG A 29 1.04 15.04 12.62
C ARG A 29 -0.35 14.47 12.41
N PRO A 30 -0.97 14.69 11.23
CA PRO A 30 -2.16 13.94 10.84
C PRO A 30 -1.85 12.44 10.76
N PHE A 31 -2.87 11.59 10.81
CA PHE A 31 -2.72 10.14 10.73
C PHE A 31 -3.37 9.62 9.42
N PRO A 32 -2.67 9.71 8.27
CA PRO A 32 -3.18 9.18 7.01
C PRO A 32 -3.02 7.67 6.93
N LEU A 33 -4.04 6.99 6.39
CA LEU A 33 -4.02 5.57 6.07
C LEU A 33 -4.86 5.32 4.81
N GLY A 34 -4.20 4.91 3.73
CA GLY A 34 -4.86 4.65 2.46
C GLY A 34 -5.56 5.89 1.89
N GLY A 35 -4.99 7.08 2.12
CA GLY A 35 -5.55 8.36 1.71
C GLY A 35 -6.68 8.90 2.60
N VAL A 36 -6.99 8.23 3.71
CA VAL A 36 -8.00 8.67 4.70
C VAL A 36 -7.31 9.21 5.94
N ILE A 37 -7.67 10.41 6.39
CA ILE A 37 -7.17 10.96 7.66
C ILE A 37 -7.96 10.35 8.82
N ILE A 38 -7.26 9.62 9.68
CA ILE A 38 -7.85 8.97 10.85
C ILE A 38 -7.74 9.90 12.05
N PRO A 39 -8.85 10.23 12.74
CA PRO A 39 -8.80 11.00 13.97
C PRO A 39 -8.02 10.28 15.08
N THR A 40 -7.15 11.00 15.77
CA THR A 40 -6.39 10.50 16.92
C THR A 40 -6.71 11.29 18.17
N SER A 41 -6.81 10.64 19.32
CA SER A 41 -7.09 11.31 20.60
C SER A 41 -5.86 11.94 21.24
N ASP A 42 -4.68 11.51 20.82
CA ASP A 42 -3.38 11.96 21.35
C ASP A 42 -2.64 12.91 20.42
N GLY A 43 -3.23 13.27 19.26
CA GLY A 43 -2.64 14.18 18.28
C GLY A 43 -1.38 13.65 17.61
N ARG A 44 -1.10 12.34 17.70
CA ARG A 44 0.05 11.72 17.05
C ARG A 44 -0.32 11.12 15.70
N GLY A 45 0.62 11.22 14.77
CA GLY A 45 0.54 10.59 13.45
C GLY A 45 1.90 10.10 12.97
N PRO A 46 1.94 9.36 11.86
CA PRO A 46 3.18 8.80 11.32
C PRO A 46 4.15 9.90 10.88
N LEU A 47 5.42 9.72 11.23
CA LEU A 47 6.53 10.55 10.78
C LEU A 47 7.08 9.97 9.48
N GLY A 48 7.14 10.77 8.43
CA GLY A 48 7.69 10.40 7.13
C GLY A 48 8.11 11.62 6.34
N HIS A 49 8.85 11.42 5.24
CA HIS A 49 9.29 12.50 4.36
C HIS A 49 8.12 13.09 3.56
N SER A 50 7.20 12.24 3.08
CA SER A 50 5.92 12.63 2.47
C SER A 50 4.87 12.91 3.55
N ASP A 51 3.59 12.66 3.28
CA ASP A 51 2.54 12.73 4.29
C ASP A 51 2.60 11.60 5.34
N GLY A 52 3.45 10.57 5.10
CA GLY A 52 3.69 9.47 6.03
C GLY A 52 2.58 8.41 6.01
N ASP A 53 1.84 8.20 4.90
CA ASP A 53 0.84 7.14 4.78
C ASP A 53 1.49 5.76 4.54
N PRO A 54 1.70 4.92 5.59
CA PRO A 54 2.41 3.67 5.43
C PRO A 54 1.62 2.65 4.60
N LEU A 55 0.29 2.78 4.54
CA LEU A 55 -0.52 1.87 3.74
C LEU A 55 -0.35 2.14 2.25
N LEU A 56 -0.37 3.40 1.84
CA LEU A 56 -0.11 3.75 0.44
C LEU A 56 1.33 3.46 0.03
N HIS A 57 2.32 3.65 0.92
CA HIS A 57 3.70 3.27 0.64
C HIS A 57 3.84 1.77 0.40
N ALA A 58 3.26 0.94 1.27
CA ALA A 58 3.25 -0.51 1.09
C ALA A 58 2.51 -0.95 -0.19
N VAL A 59 1.42 -0.25 -0.56
CA VAL A 59 0.70 -0.52 -1.83
C VAL A 59 1.55 -0.16 -3.03
N ILE A 60 2.26 0.97 -3.01
CA ILE A 60 3.18 1.37 -4.08
C ILE A 60 4.27 0.32 -4.25
N ASP A 61 4.92 -0.11 -3.17
CA ASP A 61 5.95 -1.14 -3.21
C ASP A 61 5.43 -2.48 -3.75
N ALA A 62 4.21 -2.86 -3.36
CA ALA A 62 3.59 -4.07 -3.86
C ALA A 62 3.33 -4.00 -5.38
N ILE A 63 2.90 -2.85 -5.90
CA ILE A 63 2.69 -2.62 -7.34
C ILE A 63 4.04 -2.69 -8.06
N LEU A 64 5.04 -1.93 -7.63
CA LEU A 64 6.38 -1.90 -8.22
C LEU A 64 7.04 -3.29 -8.20
N GLY A 65 6.94 -3.99 -7.06
CA GLY A 65 7.47 -5.35 -6.89
C GLY A 65 6.83 -6.35 -7.85
N SER A 66 5.53 -6.22 -8.15
CA SER A 66 4.82 -7.13 -9.09
C SER A 66 5.39 -7.09 -10.51
N VAL A 67 6.04 -5.99 -10.88
CA VAL A 67 6.64 -5.75 -12.21
C VAL A 67 8.17 -5.60 -12.17
N ALA A 68 8.80 -5.91 -11.03
CA ALA A 68 10.25 -5.84 -10.81
C ALA A 68 10.85 -4.43 -11.06
N MET A 69 10.11 -3.37 -10.68
CA MET A 69 10.52 -1.98 -10.89
C MET A 69 11.08 -1.31 -9.62
N GLY A 70 11.57 -2.10 -8.68
CA GLY A 70 12.18 -1.61 -7.44
C GLY A 70 11.15 -1.25 -6.37
N ASP A 71 11.39 -0.16 -5.65
CA ASP A 71 10.62 0.29 -4.51
C ASP A 71 10.34 1.81 -4.55
N ILE A 72 9.52 2.29 -3.61
CA ILE A 72 9.15 3.69 -3.49
C ILE A 72 10.36 4.61 -3.28
N GLY A 73 11.40 4.15 -2.55
CA GLY A 73 12.61 4.93 -2.29
C GLY A 73 13.44 5.18 -3.54
N GLY A 74 13.47 4.21 -4.47
CA GLY A 74 14.11 4.38 -5.78
C GLY A 74 13.37 5.35 -6.70
N TRP A 75 12.04 5.46 -6.57
CA TRP A 75 11.21 6.35 -7.38
C TRP A 75 11.09 7.76 -6.82
N PHE A 76 11.01 7.88 -5.51
CA PHE A 76 10.78 9.12 -4.78
C PHE A 76 11.79 9.27 -3.63
N PRO A 77 13.09 9.51 -3.95
CA PRO A 77 14.13 9.60 -2.93
C PRO A 77 13.82 10.66 -1.87
N ASP A 78 14.08 10.33 -0.62
CA ASP A 78 13.93 11.22 0.53
C ASP A 78 15.15 12.16 0.75
N THR A 79 16.14 12.08 -0.14
CA THR A 79 17.38 12.87 -0.07
C THR A 79 17.25 14.33 -0.50
N GLY A 80 16.04 14.76 -0.89
CA GLY A 80 15.76 16.12 -1.35
C GLY A 80 14.33 16.56 -1.07
N ASP A 81 14.05 17.86 -1.29
CA ASP A 81 12.74 18.45 -0.99
C ASP A 81 11.66 18.19 -2.05
N ALA A 82 11.99 17.50 -3.14
CA ALA A 82 11.08 17.33 -4.28
C ALA A 82 9.76 16.63 -3.91
N TRP A 83 9.80 15.69 -2.96
CA TRP A 83 8.65 14.89 -2.52
C TRP A 83 8.24 15.15 -1.08
N LYS A 84 8.89 16.14 -0.44
CA LYS A 84 8.56 16.51 0.94
C LYS A 84 7.11 16.95 1.06
N ASP A 85 6.44 16.43 2.08
CA ASP A 85 5.03 16.68 2.39
C ASP A 85 4.05 16.36 1.23
N THR A 86 4.52 15.66 0.18
CA THR A 86 3.67 15.24 -0.94
C THR A 86 2.66 14.19 -0.46
N PRO A 87 1.35 14.34 -0.76
CA PRO A 87 0.38 13.30 -0.46
C PRO A 87 0.74 11.98 -1.17
N SER A 88 0.82 10.88 -0.42
CA SER A 88 1.17 9.55 -0.96
C SER A 88 0.20 9.07 -2.04
N ALA A 89 -1.05 9.57 -2.03
CA ALA A 89 -2.00 9.36 -3.11
C ALA A 89 -1.51 9.92 -4.46
N ASN A 90 -0.73 11.02 -4.45
CA ASN A 90 -0.13 11.56 -5.67
C ASN A 90 1.04 10.70 -6.15
N LEU A 91 1.86 10.19 -5.21
CA LEU A 91 2.94 9.25 -5.54
C LEU A 91 2.38 7.98 -6.19
N LEU A 92 1.28 7.42 -5.64
CA LEU A 92 0.60 6.28 -6.24
C LEU A 92 0.08 6.60 -7.66
N ARG A 93 -0.51 7.78 -7.89
CA ARG A 93 -0.97 8.18 -9.21
C ARG A 93 0.17 8.31 -10.22
N LEU A 94 1.33 8.83 -9.80
CA LEU A 94 2.53 8.91 -10.65
C LEU A 94 3.01 7.52 -11.05
N VAL A 95 3.05 6.57 -10.12
CA VAL A 95 3.41 5.17 -10.42
C VAL A 95 2.42 4.55 -11.40
N LEU A 96 1.11 4.65 -11.13
CA LEU A 96 0.09 4.07 -12.01
C LEU A 96 0.04 4.74 -13.40
N GLY A 97 0.47 6.01 -13.50
CA GLY A 97 0.56 6.76 -14.76
C GLY A 97 1.83 6.49 -15.57
N ASP A 98 2.79 5.71 -15.05
CA ASP A 98 4.02 5.41 -15.78
C ASP A 98 3.74 4.55 -17.03
N PRO A 99 4.28 4.90 -18.20
CA PRO A 99 4.07 4.12 -19.44
C PRO A 99 4.46 2.64 -19.32
N ARG A 100 5.44 2.30 -18.48
CA ARG A 100 5.88 0.91 -18.24
C ARG A 100 4.83 0.06 -17.51
N LEU A 101 3.87 0.70 -16.83
CA LEU A 101 2.72 0.05 -16.19
C LEU A 101 1.47 0.04 -17.05
N GLN A 102 1.55 0.53 -18.29
CA GLN A 102 0.41 0.51 -19.19
C GLN A 102 -0.03 -0.93 -19.50
N GLY A 103 -1.24 -1.28 -19.10
CA GLY A 103 -1.77 -2.65 -19.21
C GLY A 103 -1.69 -3.45 -17.91
N TRP A 104 -1.04 -2.95 -16.85
CA TRP A 104 -1.11 -3.54 -15.52
C TRP A 104 -2.55 -3.49 -14.99
N LYS A 105 -3.05 -4.62 -14.48
CA LYS A 105 -4.41 -4.72 -13.96
C LYS A 105 -4.41 -5.38 -12.59
N LEU A 106 -5.02 -4.73 -11.61
CA LEU A 106 -5.23 -5.31 -10.29
C LEU A 106 -6.27 -6.44 -10.36
N ILE A 107 -5.89 -7.64 -9.92
CA ILE A 107 -6.83 -8.75 -9.67
C ILE A 107 -7.41 -8.61 -8.27
N ASN A 108 -6.54 -8.56 -7.25
CA ASN A 108 -6.93 -8.24 -5.87
C ASN A 108 -5.77 -7.61 -5.10
N LEU A 109 -6.13 -6.89 -4.04
CA LEU A 109 -5.24 -6.31 -3.05
C LEU A 109 -5.64 -6.80 -1.65
N ASP A 110 -4.69 -7.31 -0.88
CA ASP A 110 -4.89 -7.69 0.51
C ASP A 110 -3.91 -6.93 1.41
N CYS A 111 -4.45 -6.15 2.35
CA CYS A 111 -3.68 -5.30 3.25
C CYS A 111 -3.86 -5.70 4.71
N THR A 112 -2.80 -5.53 5.50
CA THR A 112 -2.86 -5.64 6.95
C THR A 112 -2.16 -4.44 7.58
N ILE A 113 -2.87 -3.70 8.44
CA ILE A 113 -2.35 -2.56 9.18
C ILE A 113 -2.09 -2.99 10.61
N PHE A 114 -0.94 -2.64 11.15
CA PHE A 114 -0.54 -2.92 12.53
C PHE A 114 -0.42 -1.61 13.30
N THR A 115 -1.32 -1.38 14.24
CA THR A 115 -1.28 -0.25 15.19
C THR A 115 -2.17 -0.57 16.38
N SER A 116 -1.73 -0.22 17.58
CA SER A 116 -2.57 -0.35 18.78
C SER A 116 -3.51 0.85 18.94
N THR A 117 -3.12 2.01 18.42
CA THR A 117 -3.87 3.27 18.45
C THR A 117 -3.59 4.07 17.16
N PRO A 118 -4.59 4.74 16.58
CA PRO A 118 -6.02 4.70 16.94
C PRO A 118 -6.69 3.36 16.60
N ARG A 119 -7.89 3.11 17.16
CA ARG A 119 -8.70 1.94 16.79
C ARG A 119 -9.23 2.10 15.36
N LEU A 120 -8.85 1.21 14.45
CA LEU A 120 -9.14 1.34 13.02
C LEU A 120 -10.48 0.73 12.57
N SER A 121 -11.12 -0.10 13.37
CA SER A 121 -12.34 -0.81 12.95
C SER A 121 -13.45 0.09 12.37
N PRO A 122 -13.68 1.33 12.85
CA PRO A 122 -14.71 2.21 12.25
C PRO A 122 -14.31 2.75 10.87
N TYR A 123 -13.02 2.73 10.52
CA TYR A 123 -12.48 3.38 9.33
C TYR A 123 -12.13 2.40 8.20
N ILE A 124 -12.17 1.09 8.46
CA ILE A 124 -11.79 0.05 7.48
C ILE A 124 -12.58 0.16 6.19
N HIS A 125 -13.87 0.45 6.26
CA HIS A 125 -14.69 0.63 5.07
C HIS A 125 -14.24 1.85 4.26
N ALA A 126 -14.04 3.00 4.91
CA ALA A 126 -13.60 4.22 4.25
C ALA A 126 -12.20 4.06 3.60
N ILE A 127 -11.27 3.38 4.29
CA ILE A 127 -9.95 3.06 3.75
C ILE A 127 -10.08 2.18 2.49
N ARG A 128 -10.93 1.17 2.53
CA ARG A 128 -11.16 0.25 1.42
C ARG A 128 -11.73 0.96 0.19
N GLU A 129 -12.73 1.84 0.39
CA GLU A 129 -13.31 2.67 -0.68
C GLU A 129 -12.29 3.67 -1.25
N SER A 130 -11.47 4.28 -0.40
CA SER A 130 -10.40 5.19 -0.84
C SER A 130 -9.38 4.45 -1.72
N LEU A 131 -8.91 3.28 -1.29
CA LEU A 131 -7.99 2.45 -2.09
C LEU A 131 -8.63 2.03 -3.43
N ALA A 132 -9.92 1.66 -3.43
CA ALA A 132 -10.64 1.30 -4.66
C ALA A 132 -10.68 2.46 -5.65
N ASN A 133 -11.00 3.66 -5.16
CA ASN A 133 -11.02 4.87 -5.98
C ASN A 133 -9.62 5.23 -6.52
N LEU A 134 -8.58 5.15 -5.68
CA LEU A 134 -7.20 5.46 -6.07
C LEU A 134 -6.66 4.48 -7.11
N LEU A 135 -7.04 3.20 -7.00
CA LEU A 135 -6.61 2.13 -7.90
C LEU A 135 -7.53 1.94 -9.11
N GLY A 136 -8.63 2.69 -9.20
CA GLY A 136 -9.61 2.59 -10.30
C GLY A 136 -10.28 1.21 -10.39
N THR A 137 -10.58 0.58 -9.24
CA THR A 137 -11.11 -0.79 -9.17
C THR A 137 -12.34 -0.88 -8.26
N ASP A 138 -13.00 -2.05 -8.25
CA ASP A 138 -14.09 -2.34 -7.33
C ASP A 138 -13.55 -2.65 -5.93
N ALA A 139 -14.19 -2.10 -4.88
CA ALA A 139 -13.86 -2.36 -3.49
C ALA A 139 -13.98 -3.87 -3.11
N ALA A 140 -14.73 -4.66 -3.86
CA ALA A 140 -14.79 -6.12 -3.69
C ALA A 140 -13.45 -6.82 -3.96
N ARG A 141 -12.51 -6.16 -4.68
CA ARG A 141 -11.16 -6.67 -4.94
C ARG A 141 -10.15 -6.29 -3.85
N ILE A 142 -10.57 -5.52 -2.83
CA ILE A 142 -9.70 -4.99 -1.79
C ILE A 142 -10.11 -5.52 -0.43
N SER A 143 -9.16 -6.14 0.26
CA SER A 143 -9.26 -6.55 1.66
C SER A 143 -8.36 -5.65 2.51
N VAL A 144 -8.89 -5.13 3.62
CA VAL A 144 -8.13 -4.38 4.63
C VAL A 144 -8.42 -4.95 6.01
N LYS A 145 -7.36 -5.36 6.69
CA LYS A 145 -7.40 -5.89 8.05
C LYS A 145 -6.58 -5.01 8.98
N SER A 146 -6.96 -4.92 10.25
CA SER A 146 -6.15 -4.25 11.26
C SER A 146 -5.80 -5.21 12.40
N LYS A 147 -4.60 -5.06 12.97
CA LYS A 147 -4.05 -5.82 14.09
C LYS A 147 -3.49 -4.87 15.13
N SER A 148 -3.87 -5.07 16.39
CA SER A 148 -3.37 -4.25 17.50
C SER A 148 -1.95 -4.61 17.94
N GLY A 149 -1.42 -5.76 17.50
CA GLY A 149 -0.13 -6.27 17.95
C GLY A 149 -0.10 -6.77 19.40
N ASN A 150 -1.21 -6.71 20.15
CA ASN A 150 -1.34 -7.23 21.52
C ASN A 150 -0.21 -6.76 22.47
N GLY A 151 0.23 -5.50 22.35
CA GLY A 151 1.31 -4.94 23.16
C GLY A 151 2.72 -5.35 22.73
N LEU A 152 2.88 -6.11 21.66
CA LEU A 152 4.18 -6.58 21.15
C LEU A 152 4.73 -5.67 20.06
N GLY A 153 6.04 -5.47 20.08
CA GLY A 153 6.74 -4.61 19.12
C GLY A 153 6.32 -3.14 19.21
N ASP A 154 6.88 -2.30 18.34
CA ASP A 154 6.63 -0.85 18.33
C ASP A 154 5.16 -0.51 17.98
N ALA A 155 4.59 -1.19 17.01
CA ALA A 155 3.20 -0.99 16.63
C ALA A 155 2.22 -1.40 17.75
N GLY A 156 2.48 -2.55 18.41
CA GLY A 156 1.65 -3.01 19.54
C GLY A 156 1.77 -2.15 20.79
N GLN A 157 2.88 -1.46 20.95
CA GLN A 157 3.13 -0.52 22.06
C GLN A 157 2.75 0.94 21.71
N GLY A 158 2.16 1.19 20.54
CA GLY A 158 1.71 2.51 20.12
C GLY A 158 2.85 3.51 19.84
N ARG A 159 4.03 3.01 19.48
CA ARG A 159 5.17 3.84 19.06
C ARG A 159 5.29 3.97 17.56
N ALA A 160 4.66 3.08 16.82
CA ALA A 160 4.70 3.05 15.36
C ALA A 160 3.37 2.58 14.77
N VAL A 161 3.20 2.80 13.48
CA VAL A 161 2.22 2.16 12.62
C VAL A 161 2.94 1.47 11.49
N ALA A 162 2.54 0.23 11.17
CA ALA A 162 3.06 -0.51 10.04
C ALA A 162 1.91 -0.95 9.13
N ALA A 163 2.23 -1.14 7.86
CA ALA A 163 1.31 -1.70 6.89
C ALA A 163 2.02 -2.71 6.00
N GLN A 164 1.28 -3.74 5.62
CA GLN A 164 1.68 -4.73 4.63
C GLN A 164 0.62 -4.77 3.54
N ALA A 165 1.06 -4.84 2.29
CA ALA A 165 0.20 -5.00 1.12
C ALA A 165 0.70 -6.15 0.25
N ILE A 166 -0.24 -6.92 -0.28
CA ILE A 166 0.03 -7.95 -1.29
C ILE A 166 -0.92 -7.69 -2.45
N VAL A 167 -0.37 -7.56 -3.64
CA VAL A 167 -1.15 -7.48 -4.88
C VAL A 167 -1.02 -8.77 -5.68
N LEU A 168 -2.12 -9.20 -6.27
CA LEU A 168 -2.13 -10.09 -7.42
C LEU A 168 -2.52 -9.25 -8.63
N ALA A 169 -1.69 -9.27 -9.66
CA ALA A 169 -1.90 -8.49 -10.88
C ALA A 169 -1.86 -9.38 -12.12
N ASP A 170 -2.62 -8.97 -13.13
CA ASP A 170 -2.49 -9.46 -14.50
C ASP A 170 -1.60 -8.49 -15.28
N VAL A 171 -0.51 -9.01 -15.83
CA VAL A 171 0.47 -8.27 -16.62
C VAL A 171 0.55 -8.78 -18.07
N SER A 172 -0.42 -9.54 -18.52
CA SER A 172 -0.44 -10.15 -19.85
C SER A 172 -0.41 -9.13 -21.00
N THR A 173 -0.85 -7.90 -20.74
CA THR A 173 -0.87 -6.80 -21.72
C THR A 173 0.22 -5.75 -21.48
N LEU A 174 1.15 -5.99 -20.55
CA LEU A 174 2.32 -5.14 -20.43
C LEU A 174 3.20 -5.27 -21.67
N ASN A 175 3.54 -4.14 -22.26
CA ASN A 175 4.58 -4.09 -23.28
C ASN A 175 5.93 -4.31 -22.59
N HIS A 176 6.39 -5.57 -22.54
CA HIS A 176 7.77 -5.83 -22.14
C HIS A 176 8.71 -5.24 -23.20
N PRO A 177 9.71 -4.43 -22.79
CA PRO A 177 10.78 -4.02 -23.71
C PRO A 177 11.61 -5.22 -24.15
#